data_18f675dc98b2c73d72d290c2f34bd195
#
_entry.id   18f675dc98b2c73d72d290c2f34bd195
#
_cell.length_a   1.000
_cell.length_b   1.000
_cell.length_c   1.000
_cell.angle_alpha   90.00
_cell.angle_beta   90.00
_cell.angle_gamma   90.00
#
_symmetry.space_group_name_H-M   'P 1'
#
loop_
_entity.id
_entity.type
_entity.pdbx_description
1 polymer ?
#
loop_
_entity_poly.entity_id
_entity_poly.type
_entity_poly.pdbx_seq_one_letter_code
_entity_poly.pdbx_strand_id
1 'polypeptide(L)'
;MHLLDPAPFGRILPAMVTPMKADGAVDFEAAQRLAKQLVADGADGLVVNGTTGESPTTHMEEKVELVQAVKEVVDVPVISGAGSNDTAHTVRMVEQTQEAGADAVLVVAPYYSRPSQEGGVRHYKAVNDSADKPIIIYDVPGRTGLHIQLETYRRMAELDHVKAVKDATGDIAGAVRKRMETGLTWY
;
A
#
# COMPACT_ATOMS: atom_id res chain seq x y z
N MET A 1 22.20 -7.87 -11.35
CA MET A 1 21.10 -7.09 -10.72
C MET A 1 21.49 -5.63 -10.82
N HIS A 2 20.85 -4.88 -11.71
CA HIS A 2 21.11 -3.45 -11.84
C HIS A 2 20.52 -2.73 -10.63
N LEU A 3 21.38 -2.06 -9.83
CA LEU A 3 20.97 -1.21 -8.70
C LEU A 3 20.02 -0.06 -9.09
N LEU A 4 19.76 0.10 -10.38
CA LEU A 4 19.02 1.18 -11.01
C LEU A 4 17.80 0.70 -11.81
N ASP A 5 17.31 -0.53 -11.59
CA ASP A 5 16.04 -0.93 -12.20
C ASP A 5 14.95 0.08 -11.82
N PRO A 6 14.19 0.59 -12.79
CA PRO A 6 13.15 1.56 -12.50
C PRO A 6 12.16 0.96 -11.50
N ALA A 7 11.93 1.66 -10.40
CA ALA A 7 10.89 1.27 -9.47
C ALA A 7 9.54 1.24 -10.22
N PRO A 8 8.73 0.18 -10.08
CA PRO A 8 7.55 -0.04 -10.93
C PRO A 8 6.52 1.07 -10.87
N PHE A 9 6.55 1.90 -9.82
CA PHE A 9 5.62 3.02 -9.61
C PHE A 9 6.33 4.37 -9.55
N GLY A 10 7.61 4.45 -9.95
CA GLY A 10 8.45 5.61 -9.73
C GLY A 10 9.17 5.57 -8.38
N ARG A 11 9.73 6.69 -7.94
CA ARG A 11 10.56 6.77 -6.73
C ARG A 11 9.96 7.66 -5.65
N ILE A 12 9.18 8.66 -6.02
CA ILE A 12 8.55 9.61 -5.12
C ILE A 12 7.05 9.32 -5.08
N LEU A 13 6.62 8.65 -4.01
CA LEU A 13 5.24 8.19 -3.81
C LEU A 13 4.66 8.82 -2.53
N PRO A 14 4.18 10.07 -2.56
CA PRO A 14 3.58 10.70 -1.39
C PRO A 14 2.38 9.89 -0.86
N ALA A 15 2.36 9.66 0.44
CA ALA A 15 1.17 9.15 1.12
C ALA A 15 0.25 10.35 1.40
N MET A 16 -0.80 10.48 0.60
CA MET A 16 -1.75 11.57 0.69
C MET A 16 -2.53 11.55 2.01
N VAL A 17 -2.78 12.72 2.56
CA VAL A 17 -3.87 12.89 3.53
C VAL A 17 -5.21 12.73 2.80
N THR A 18 -6.26 12.37 3.53
CA THR A 18 -7.64 12.41 3.02
C THR A 18 -8.26 13.74 3.46
N PRO A 19 -8.44 14.71 2.56
CA PRO A 19 -9.13 15.95 2.91
C PRO A 19 -10.54 15.66 3.39
N MET A 20 -10.95 16.32 4.45
CA MET A 20 -12.29 16.16 5.04
C MET A 20 -12.97 17.49 5.21
N LYS A 21 -14.29 17.51 5.08
CA LYS A 21 -15.16 18.64 5.35
C LYS A 21 -15.30 18.87 6.86
N ALA A 22 -15.89 19.99 7.26
CA ALA A 22 -16.09 20.32 8.67
C ALA A 22 -17.00 19.33 9.42
N ASP A 23 -17.85 18.59 8.71
CA ASP A 23 -18.72 17.55 9.24
C ASP A 23 -18.04 16.15 9.30
N GLY A 24 -16.79 16.04 8.83
CA GLY A 24 -16.01 14.81 8.81
C GLY A 24 -16.18 13.98 7.54
N ALA A 25 -17.03 14.36 6.60
CA ALA A 25 -17.15 13.67 5.30
C ALA A 25 -15.91 13.93 4.44
N VAL A 26 -15.54 12.95 3.59
CA VAL A 26 -14.42 13.11 2.65
C VAL A 26 -14.70 14.22 1.64
N ASP A 27 -13.73 15.11 1.43
CA ASP A 27 -13.78 16.17 0.42
C ASP A 27 -13.02 15.70 -0.83
N PHE A 28 -13.74 15.04 -1.73
CA PHE A 28 -13.16 14.48 -2.95
C PHE A 28 -12.62 15.57 -3.89
N GLU A 29 -13.25 16.74 -3.97
CA GLU A 29 -12.73 17.84 -4.78
C GLU A 29 -11.41 18.39 -4.24
N ALA A 30 -11.29 18.50 -2.91
CA ALA A 30 -10.02 18.89 -2.29
C ALA A 30 -8.95 17.81 -2.50
N ALA A 31 -9.32 16.52 -2.47
CA ALA A 31 -8.41 15.42 -2.75
C ALA A 31 -7.91 15.46 -4.21
N GLN A 32 -8.78 15.75 -5.17
CA GLN A 32 -8.40 15.96 -6.58
C GLN A 32 -7.43 17.14 -6.75
N ARG A 33 -7.70 18.26 -6.10
CA ARG A 33 -6.78 19.42 -6.13
C ARG A 33 -5.42 19.08 -5.54
N LEU A 34 -5.39 18.39 -4.41
CA LEU A 34 -4.16 17.94 -3.76
C LEU A 34 -3.38 16.95 -4.65
N ALA A 35 -4.06 15.99 -5.26
CA ALA A 35 -3.44 15.03 -6.16
C ALA A 35 -2.75 15.71 -7.35
N LYS A 36 -3.43 16.65 -8.03
CA LYS A 36 -2.85 17.45 -9.11
C LYS A 36 -1.62 18.24 -8.65
N GLN A 37 -1.70 18.85 -7.45
CA GLN A 37 -0.57 19.61 -6.91
C GLN A 37 0.63 18.73 -6.64
N LEU A 38 0.45 17.56 -6.01
CA LEU A 38 1.55 16.64 -5.71
C LEU A 38 2.23 16.14 -6.99
N VAL A 39 1.45 15.84 -8.03
CA VAL A 39 2.01 15.45 -9.34
C VAL A 39 2.77 16.60 -9.98
N ALA A 40 2.24 17.82 -9.93
CA ALA A 40 2.92 19.02 -10.46
C ALA A 40 4.22 19.32 -9.69
N ASP A 41 4.29 18.98 -8.40
CA ASP A 41 5.47 19.11 -7.55
C ASP A 41 6.49 17.96 -7.74
N GLY A 42 6.21 16.99 -8.63
CA GLY A 42 7.15 15.94 -9.03
C GLY A 42 6.92 14.58 -8.41
N ALA A 43 5.71 14.28 -7.92
CA ALA A 43 5.37 12.91 -7.51
C ALA A 43 5.30 11.98 -8.74
N ASP A 44 5.93 10.81 -8.64
CA ASP A 44 5.89 9.77 -9.67
C ASP A 44 4.64 8.90 -9.58
N GLY A 45 4.00 8.86 -8.42
CA GLY A 45 2.75 8.16 -8.13
C GLY A 45 2.19 8.63 -6.81
N LEU A 46 0.96 8.22 -6.48
CA LEU A 46 0.26 8.66 -5.27
C LEU A 46 -0.22 7.47 -4.45
N VAL A 47 -0.09 7.55 -3.12
CA VAL A 47 -0.67 6.55 -2.21
C VAL A 47 -1.88 7.18 -1.52
N VAL A 48 -3.07 6.68 -1.82
CA VAL A 48 -4.33 7.04 -1.16
C VAL A 48 -4.75 5.97 -0.16
N ASN A 49 -5.67 6.26 0.73
CA ASN A 49 -6.18 5.29 1.72
C ASN A 49 -5.09 4.65 2.61
N GLY A 50 -3.93 5.30 2.72
CA GLY A 50 -2.88 4.85 3.63
C GLY A 50 -3.13 5.34 5.07
N THR A 51 -2.18 5.04 5.97
CA THR A 51 -2.24 5.49 7.37
C THR A 51 -2.29 7.03 7.47
N THR A 52 -1.53 7.73 6.63
CA THR A 52 -1.54 9.21 6.54
C THR A 52 -2.91 9.75 6.13
N GLY A 53 -3.64 9.01 5.31
CA GLY A 53 -5.01 9.33 4.88
C GLY A 53 -6.08 8.79 5.82
N GLU A 54 -5.74 8.46 7.06
CA GLU A 54 -6.67 8.03 8.11
C GLU A 54 -7.51 6.80 7.74
N SER A 55 -6.93 5.86 6.99
CA SER A 55 -7.62 4.66 6.48
C SER A 55 -8.48 3.90 7.50
N PRO A 56 -8.11 3.77 8.80
CA PRO A 56 -8.97 3.07 9.75
C PRO A 56 -10.32 3.76 10.05
N THR A 57 -10.43 5.04 9.75
CA THR A 57 -11.62 5.87 10.06
C THR A 57 -12.45 6.23 8.83
N THR A 58 -12.00 5.86 7.63
CA THR A 58 -12.79 5.98 6.40
C THR A 58 -13.50 4.67 6.07
N HIS A 59 -14.70 4.74 5.48
CA HIS A 59 -15.50 3.60 5.08
C HIS A 59 -15.13 3.09 3.69
N MET A 60 -15.60 1.90 3.33
CA MET A 60 -15.21 1.26 2.06
C MET A 60 -15.66 2.06 0.84
N GLU A 61 -16.87 2.58 0.88
CA GLU A 61 -17.44 3.42 -0.17
C GLU A 61 -16.59 4.68 -0.41
N GLU A 62 -16.15 5.34 0.66
CA GLU A 62 -15.27 6.52 0.60
C GLU A 62 -13.90 6.17 0.01
N LYS A 63 -13.36 4.97 0.33
CA LYS A 63 -12.08 4.52 -0.23
C LYS A 63 -12.16 4.28 -1.73
N VAL A 64 -13.24 3.64 -2.19
CA VAL A 64 -13.51 3.39 -3.61
C VAL A 64 -13.65 4.71 -4.34
N GLU A 65 -14.49 5.61 -3.84
CA GLU A 65 -14.74 6.92 -4.44
C GLU A 65 -13.46 7.79 -4.46
N LEU A 66 -12.62 7.72 -3.41
CA LEU A 66 -11.35 8.45 -3.38
C LEU A 66 -10.36 7.94 -4.45
N VAL A 67 -10.28 6.62 -4.68
CA VAL A 67 -9.48 6.06 -5.77
C VAL A 67 -9.98 6.60 -7.11
N GLN A 68 -11.28 6.50 -7.37
CA GLN A 68 -11.89 6.99 -8.62
C GLN A 68 -11.65 8.48 -8.83
N ALA A 69 -11.95 9.29 -7.82
CA ALA A 69 -11.78 10.74 -7.88
C ALA A 69 -10.33 11.15 -8.19
N VAL A 70 -9.35 10.49 -7.57
CA VAL A 70 -7.94 10.79 -7.84
C VAL A 70 -7.53 10.30 -9.24
N LYS A 71 -7.95 9.10 -9.65
CA LYS A 71 -7.66 8.56 -11.00
C LYS A 71 -8.21 9.41 -12.13
N GLU A 72 -9.33 10.11 -11.93
CA GLU A 72 -9.91 11.00 -12.92
C GLU A 72 -9.01 12.20 -13.28
N VAL A 73 -8.08 12.57 -12.41
CA VAL A 73 -7.36 13.85 -12.52
C VAL A 73 -5.86 13.74 -12.62
N VAL A 74 -5.30 12.51 -12.55
CA VAL A 74 -3.86 12.27 -12.66
C VAL A 74 -3.58 11.09 -13.60
N ASP A 75 -2.43 11.16 -14.30
CA ASP A 75 -1.95 10.10 -15.21
C ASP A 75 -0.86 9.21 -14.56
N VAL A 76 -0.45 9.52 -13.34
CA VAL A 76 0.53 8.73 -12.58
C VAL A 76 -0.14 7.55 -11.86
N PRO A 77 0.63 6.49 -11.48
CA PRO A 77 0.09 5.38 -10.72
C PRO A 77 -0.58 5.81 -9.41
N VAL A 78 -1.78 5.30 -9.15
CA VAL A 78 -2.50 5.47 -7.89
C VAL A 78 -2.51 4.15 -7.14
N ILE A 79 -1.90 4.14 -5.95
CA ILE A 79 -1.75 3.00 -5.07
C ILE A 79 -2.76 3.14 -3.93
N SER A 80 -3.65 2.16 -3.76
CA SER A 80 -4.63 2.21 -2.68
C SER A 80 -4.20 1.41 -1.46
N GLY A 81 -4.25 2.01 -0.28
CA GLY A 81 -4.21 1.28 0.99
C GLY A 81 -5.43 0.36 1.10
N ALA A 82 -5.19 -0.95 1.16
CA ALA A 82 -6.23 -1.98 1.21
C ALA A 82 -6.00 -3.01 2.33
N GLY A 83 -5.09 -2.73 3.28
CA GLY A 83 -4.77 -3.65 4.36
C GLY A 83 -5.63 -3.44 5.61
N SER A 84 -5.98 -4.55 6.26
CA SER A 84 -6.67 -4.64 7.55
C SER A 84 -6.05 -5.74 8.40
N ASN A 85 -6.43 -5.80 9.67
CA ASN A 85 -6.08 -6.92 10.54
C ASN A 85 -6.98 -8.16 10.34
N ASP A 86 -8.05 -8.04 9.57
CA ASP A 86 -8.93 -9.12 9.13
C ASP A 86 -8.60 -9.50 7.68
N THR A 87 -8.18 -10.74 7.45
CA THR A 87 -7.79 -11.23 6.13
C THR A 87 -8.94 -11.20 5.13
N ALA A 88 -10.15 -11.62 5.53
CA ALA A 88 -11.30 -11.62 4.65
C ALA A 88 -11.74 -10.19 4.28
N HIS A 89 -11.61 -9.25 5.22
CA HIS A 89 -11.85 -7.83 4.94
C HIS A 89 -10.79 -7.26 4.01
N THR A 90 -9.51 -7.60 4.21
CA THR A 90 -8.41 -7.18 3.32
C THR A 90 -8.64 -7.66 1.89
N VAL A 91 -9.02 -8.92 1.70
CA VAL A 91 -9.36 -9.48 0.37
C VAL A 91 -10.43 -8.64 -0.31
N ARG A 92 -11.55 -8.37 0.36
CA ARG A 92 -12.64 -7.53 -0.20
C ARG A 92 -12.17 -6.10 -0.53
N MET A 93 -11.33 -5.50 0.33
CA MET A 93 -10.78 -4.16 0.07
C MET A 93 -9.87 -4.16 -1.17
N VAL A 94 -9.07 -5.19 -1.35
CA VAL A 94 -8.20 -5.37 -2.52
C VAL A 94 -9.06 -5.46 -3.79
N GLU A 95 -10.04 -6.34 -3.82
CA GLU A 95 -10.95 -6.50 -4.96
C GLU A 95 -11.63 -5.17 -5.34
N GLN A 96 -12.27 -4.51 -4.38
CA GLN A 96 -13.02 -3.27 -4.63
C GLN A 96 -12.14 -2.08 -5.05
N THR A 97 -10.94 -1.96 -4.46
CA THR A 97 -10.04 -0.86 -4.85
C THR A 97 -9.37 -1.08 -6.21
N GLN A 98 -9.13 -2.33 -6.60
CA GLN A 98 -8.68 -2.66 -7.96
C GLN A 98 -9.77 -2.38 -8.99
N GLU A 99 -11.02 -2.78 -8.72
CA GLU A 99 -12.19 -2.46 -9.56
C GLU A 99 -12.41 -0.94 -9.69
N ALA A 100 -12.09 -0.17 -8.63
CA ALA A 100 -12.14 1.28 -8.66
C ALA A 100 -11.03 1.93 -9.52
N GLY A 101 -10.06 1.15 -10.00
CA GLY A 101 -8.99 1.61 -10.90
C GLY A 101 -7.63 1.84 -10.24
N ALA A 102 -7.40 1.35 -9.02
CA ALA A 102 -6.07 1.38 -8.41
C ALA A 102 -5.06 0.59 -9.24
N ASP A 103 -3.88 1.15 -9.46
CA ASP A 103 -2.79 0.51 -10.23
C ASP A 103 -1.98 -0.49 -9.39
N ALA A 104 -2.03 -0.36 -8.08
CA ALA A 104 -1.46 -1.27 -7.10
C ALA A 104 -2.17 -1.15 -5.75
N VAL A 105 -1.97 -2.12 -4.87
CA VAL A 105 -2.50 -2.11 -3.51
C VAL A 105 -1.37 -2.11 -2.48
N LEU A 106 -1.50 -1.25 -1.47
CA LEU A 106 -0.62 -1.20 -0.30
C LEU A 106 -1.27 -1.96 0.85
N VAL A 107 -0.69 -3.09 1.22
CA VAL A 107 -1.24 -3.98 2.24
C VAL A 107 -0.36 -3.95 3.49
N VAL A 108 -0.90 -3.40 4.58
CA VAL A 108 -0.23 -3.42 5.88
C VAL A 108 -0.31 -4.82 6.48
N ALA A 109 0.75 -5.27 7.14
CA ALA A 109 0.69 -6.50 7.91
C ALA A 109 -0.43 -6.42 8.98
N PRO A 110 -1.13 -7.53 9.28
CA PRO A 110 -2.21 -7.52 10.25
C PRO A 110 -1.76 -6.91 11.59
N TYR A 111 -2.41 -5.84 11.99
CA TYR A 111 -2.11 -5.09 13.20
C TYR A 111 -2.96 -5.56 14.39
N TYR A 112 -2.65 -5.11 15.61
CA TYR A 112 -3.34 -5.38 16.85
C TYR A 112 -3.23 -6.84 17.32
N SER A 113 -3.65 -7.82 16.50
CA SER A 113 -3.68 -9.26 16.85
C SER A 113 -2.30 -9.93 16.84
N ARG A 114 -1.26 -9.26 16.34
CA ARG A 114 0.14 -9.71 16.31
C ARG A 114 0.28 -11.16 15.82
N PRO A 115 0.00 -11.44 14.55
CA PRO A 115 0.08 -12.79 14.01
C PRO A 115 1.51 -13.33 14.07
N SER A 116 1.65 -14.67 14.03
CA SER A 116 2.94 -15.30 13.79
C SER A 116 3.46 -15.01 12.39
N GLN A 117 4.76 -15.29 12.14
CA GLN A 117 5.34 -15.18 10.80
C GLN A 117 4.55 -16.01 9.77
N GLU A 118 4.18 -17.24 10.13
CA GLU A 118 3.34 -18.11 9.29
C GLU A 118 1.95 -17.52 9.05
N GLY A 119 1.35 -16.92 10.08
CA GLY A 119 0.07 -16.20 9.94
C GLY A 119 0.18 -15.02 8.96
N GLY A 120 1.29 -14.28 9.01
CA GLY A 120 1.60 -13.22 8.05
C GLY A 120 1.70 -13.74 6.62
N VAL A 121 2.45 -14.82 6.38
CA VAL A 121 2.56 -15.43 5.05
C VAL A 121 1.19 -15.87 4.52
N ARG A 122 0.38 -16.53 5.34
CA ARG A 122 -0.98 -16.96 4.94
C ARG A 122 -1.90 -15.79 4.61
N HIS A 123 -1.79 -14.70 5.36
CA HIS A 123 -2.53 -13.46 5.09
C HIS A 123 -2.18 -12.92 3.70
N TYR A 124 -0.87 -12.71 3.42
CA TYR A 124 -0.44 -12.19 2.11
C TYR A 124 -0.72 -13.17 0.98
N LYS A 125 -0.69 -14.48 1.23
CA LYS A 125 -1.10 -15.46 0.24
C LYS A 125 -2.57 -15.31 -0.13
N ALA A 126 -3.47 -15.21 0.84
CA ALA A 126 -4.89 -15.01 0.58
C ALA A 126 -5.17 -13.71 -0.20
N VAL A 127 -4.43 -12.64 0.13
CA VAL A 127 -4.49 -11.38 -0.61
C VAL A 127 -3.98 -11.55 -2.05
N ASN A 128 -2.85 -12.24 -2.22
CA ASN A 128 -2.29 -12.52 -3.54
C ASN A 128 -3.24 -13.30 -4.44
N ASP A 129 -3.94 -14.29 -3.87
CA ASP A 129 -4.87 -15.15 -4.60
C ASP A 129 -6.12 -14.39 -5.10
N SER A 130 -6.41 -13.20 -4.54
CA SER A 130 -7.51 -12.31 -4.95
C SER A 130 -7.05 -11.09 -5.74
N ALA A 131 -5.75 -10.87 -5.87
CA ALA A 131 -5.20 -9.69 -6.50
C ALA A 131 -4.99 -9.89 -8.01
N ASP A 132 -5.39 -8.91 -8.81
CA ASP A 132 -5.04 -8.77 -10.23
C ASP A 132 -3.96 -7.70 -10.46
N LYS A 133 -3.64 -6.93 -9.43
CA LYS A 133 -2.69 -5.83 -9.46
C LYS A 133 -1.51 -6.09 -8.52
N PRO A 134 -0.38 -5.39 -8.73
CA PRO A 134 0.76 -5.49 -7.84
C PRO A 134 0.43 -5.19 -6.37
N ILE A 135 1.01 -5.98 -5.47
CA ILE A 135 0.92 -5.79 -4.03
C ILE A 135 2.22 -5.17 -3.52
N ILE A 136 2.10 -4.13 -2.73
CA ILE A 136 3.18 -3.52 -1.95
C ILE A 136 2.98 -3.94 -0.48
N ILE A 137 3.91 -4.72 0.06
CA ILE A 137 3.92 -5.05 1.48
C ILE A 137 4.20 -3.76 2.27
N TYR A 138 3.41 -3.47 3.31
CA TYR A 138 3.71 -2.39 4.22
C TYR A 138 4.16 -2.93 5.58
N ASP A 139 5.46 -2.79 5.85
CA ASP A 139 6.08 -3.20 7.12
C ASP A 139 6.25 -2.01 8.05
N VAL A 140 5.46 -1.98 9.11
CA VAL A 140 5.45 -0.91 10.11
C VAL A 140 5.31 -1.50 11.53
N PRO A 141 6.35 -2.18 12.04
CA PRO A 141 6.28 -2.96 13.27
C PRO A 141 5.85 -2.16 14.49
N GLY A 142 6.13 -0.87 14.53
CA GLY A 142 5.66 0.02 15.61
C GLY A 142 4.14 0.15 15.69
N ARG A 143 3.41 -0.11 14.60
CA ARG A 143 1.93 -0.10 14.55
C ARG A 143 1.33 -1.50 14.55
N THR A 144 1.96 -2.44 13.86
CA THR A 144 1.43 -3.80 13.69
C THR A 144 1.79 -4.73 14.84
N GLY A 145 2.91 -4.48 15.52
CA GLY A 145 3.49 -5.41 16.49
C GLY A 145 4.07 -6.68 15.85
N LEU A 146 4.03 -6.80 14.52
CA LEU A 146 4.71 -7.85 13.76
C LEU A 146 5.97 -7.27 13.12
N HIS A 147 7.13 -7.81 13.48
CA HIS A 147 8.39 -7.55 12.80
C HIS A 147 8.61 -8.64 11.76
N ILE A 148 8.44 -8.32 10.47
CA ILE A 148 8.55 -9.29 9.38
C ILE A 148 10.02 -9.71 9.24
N GLN A 149 10.28 -11.01 9.40
CA GLN A 149 11.61 -11.59 9.29
C GLN A 149 12.03 -11.81 7.83
N LEU A 150 13.33 -11.87 7.56
CA LEU A 150 13.86 -12.09 6.22
C LEU A 150 13.30 -13.34 5.55
N GLU A 151 13.22 -14.46 6.29
CA GLU A 151 12.68 -15.72 5.77
C GLU A 151 11.19 -15.58 5.36
N THR A 152 10.44 -14.78 6.10
CA THR A 152 9.05 -14.45 5.77
C THR A 152 8.96 -13.64 4.49
N TYR A 153 9.86 -12.65 4.31
CA TYR A 153 9.95 -11.89 3.06
C TYR A 153 10.30 -12.77 1.87
N ARG A 154 11.24 -13.72 2.01
CA ARG A 154 11.58 -14.66 0.93
C ARG A 154 10.33 -15.42 0.44
N ARG A 155 9.56 -15.97 1.36
CA ARG A 155 8.31 -16.68 1.05
C ARG A 155 7.25 -15.78 0.43
N MET A 156 7.11 -14.55 0.90
CA MET A 156 6.17 -13.59 0.32
C MET A 156 6.62 -13.09 -1.07
N ALA A 157 7.93 -13.02 -1.32
CA ALA A 157 8.48 -12.65 -2.63
C ALA A 157 8.22 -13.71 -3.73
N GLU A 158 7.89 -14.96 -3.34
CA GLU A 158 7.48 -16.03 -4.27
C GLU A 158 6.03 -15.87 -4.75
N LEU A 159 5.25 -14.96 -4.15
CA LEU A 159 3.88 -14.69 -4.53
C LEU A 159 3.81 -13.81 -5.78
N ASP A 160 3.01 -14.20 -6.77
CA ASP A 160 3.03 -13.63 -8.12
C ASP A 160 2.75 -12.13 -8.18
N HIS A 161 1.90 -11.60 -7.31
CA HIS A 161 1.53 -10.19 -7.29
C HIS A 161 2.35 -9.35 -6.31
N VAL A 162 3.15 -9.93 -5.42
CA VAL A 162 4.02 -9.17 -4.50
C VAL A 162 5.21 -8.63 -5.28
N LYS A 163 5.33 -7.30 -5.39
CA LYS A 163 6.36 -6.62 -6.21
C LYS A 163 7.24 -5.66 -5.42
N ALA A 164 6.75 -5.16 -4.30
CA ALA A 164 7.47 -4.12 -3.57
C ALA A 164 7.20 -4.16 -2.06
N VAL A 165 8.00 -3.40 -1.34
CA VAL A 165 7.87 -3.17 0.10
C VAL A 165 7.91 -1.67 0.36
N LYS A 166 6.96 -1.17 1.17
CA LYS A 166 7.07 0.10 1.88
C LYS A 166 7.60 -0.19 3.27
N ASP A 167 8.84 0.20 3.53
CA ASP A 167 9.55 -0.08 4.78
C ASP A 167 9.47 1.12 5.74
N ALA A 168 8.82 0.91 6.87
CA ALA A 168 8.77 1.87 7.98
C ALA A 168 9.37 1.26 9.26
N THR A 169 10.35 0.35 9.12
CA THR A 169 11.03 -0.29 10.25
C THR A 169 12.11 0.58 10.87
N GLY A 170 12.72 1.48 10.07
CA GLY A 170 13.90 2.26 10.46
C GLY A 170 15.21 1.46 10.37
N ASP A 171 15.19 0.18 10.00
CA ASP A 171 16.36 -0.67 9.85
C ASP A 171 16.91 -0.61 8.41
N ILE A 172 17.67 0.44 8.10
CA ILE A 172 18.22 0.65 6.75
C ILE A 172 19.15 -0.51 6.32
N ALA A 173 19.98 -1.01 7.21
CA ALA A 173 20.91 -2.10 6.89
C ALA A 173 20.14 -3.40 6.60
N GLY A 174 19.12 -3.71 7.40
CA GLY A 174 18.22 -4.84 7.18
C GLY A 174 17.41 -4.69 5.89
N ALA A 175 16.95 -3.49 5.56
CA ALA A 175 16.24 -3.21 4.32
C ALA A 175 17.09 -3.51 3.08
N VAL A 176 18.35 -3.07 3.07
CA VAL A 176 19.31 -3.38 1.98
C VAL A 176 19.48 -4.88 1.82
N ARG A 177 19.70 -5.60 2.92
CA ARG A 177 19.84 -7.07 2.90
C ARG A 177 18.58 -7.76 2.37
N LYS A 178 17.40 -7.40 2.89
CA LYS A 178 16.11 -7.94 2.46
C LYS A 178 15.86 -7.72 0.97
N ARG A 179 16.14 -6.50 0.47
CA ARG A 179 16.05 -6.17 -0.95
C ARG A 179 16.94 -7.05 -1.82
N MET A 180 18.21 -7.22 -1.42
CA MET A 180 19.17 -8.05 -2.19
C MET A 180 18.74 -9.51 -2.25
N GLU A 181 18.15 -10.03 -1.19
CA GLU A 181 17.80 -11.45 -1.08
C GLU A 181 16.42 -11.78 -1.67
N THR A 182 15.53 -10.82 -1.80
CA THR A 182 14.17 -11.02 -2.31
C THR A 182 13.98 -10.52 -3.74
N GLY A 183 14.79 -9.56 -4.18
CA GLY A 183 14.61 -8.89 -5.48
C GLY A 183 13.42 -7.92 -5.53
N LEU A 184 12.66 -7.75 -4.43
CA LEU A 184 11.55 -6.81 -4.36
C LEU A 184 12.05 -5.35 -4.43
N THR A 185 11.23 -4.46 -4.99
CA THR A 185 11.49 -3.02 -4.91
C THR A 185 11.25 -2.52 -3.49
N TRP A 186 12.09 -1.61 -3.00
CA TRP A 186 12.04 -1.07 -1.64
C TRP A 186 11.81 0.43 -1.66
N TYR A 187 10.79 0.90 -0.93
CA TYR A 187 10.40 2.30 -0.74
C TYR A 187 10.55 2.71 0.72
#